data_233ec850f54d287e4d9895a5017e7616
#
_entry.id   233ec850f54d287e4d9895a5017e7616
#
_cell.length_a   1.000
_cell.length_b   1.000
_cell.length_c   1.000
_cell.angle_alpha   90.00
_cell.angle_beta   90.00
_cell.angle_gamma   90.00
#
_symmetry.space_group_name_H-M   'P 1'
#
loop_
_entity.id
_entity.type
_entity.pdbx_description
1 polymer ?
#
loop_
_entity_poly.entity_id
_entity_poly.type
_entity_poly.pdbx_seq_one_letter_code
_entity_poly.pdbx_strand_id
1 'polypeptide(L)'
;IQKAIKSHFENEKQLLTRNVKIKPITLFFIDNIEEYRTEDGYLRTTIESLIKAEVETLLKTEKNKFYKAYLEKTLKDVSLTHAGYFSKDNSEKDEAIEKEINEILHDKQAMLDLDNPRRFIFSKWTLREGWDNPNVFQICKLRSSGSDISKLQEVGRGLRLPVNEYGNRVKDEQFYLNYFV
;
A
#
# COMPACT_ATOMS: atom_id res chain seq x y z
N ILE A 1 -9.40 9.90 -0.53
CA ILE A 1 -7.94 9.65 -0.60
C ILE A 1 -7.27 10.14 0.67
N GLN A 2 -7.38 11.42 1.03
CA GLN A 2 -6.68 12.03 2.17
C GLN A 2 -6.91 11.27 3.49
N LYS A 3 -8.17 10.92 3.81
CA LYS A 3 -8.49 10.13 5.01
C LYS A 3 -7.81 8.75 5.00
N ALA A 4 -7.74 8.10 3.84
CA ALA A 4 -7.09 6.81 3.70
C ALA A 4 -5.57 6.91 3.89
N ILE A 5 -4.92 7.94 3.33
CA ILE A 5 -3.48 8.18 3.54
C ILE A 5 -3.19 8.43 5.01
N LYS A 6 -3.95 9.31 5.66
CA LYS A 6 -3.79 9.58 7.10
C LYS A 6 -3.96 8.33 7.95
N SER A 7 -5.04 7.57 7.72
CA SER A 7 -5.29 6.30 8.41
C SER A 7 -4.17 5.27 8.21
N HIS A 8 -3.59 5.21 6.99
CA HIS A 8 -2.42 4.36 6.74
C HIS A 8 -1.27 4.72 7.66
N PHE A 9 -0.87 5.99 7.71
CA PHE A 9 0.26 6.43 8.53
C PHE A 9 0.01 6.30 10.04
N GLU A 10 -1.21 6.47 10.51
CA GLU A 10 -1.59 6.20 11.90
C GLU A 10 -1.36 4.71 12.24
N ASN A 11 -1.81 3.81 11.38
CA ASN A 11 -1.62 2.37 11.53
C ASN A 11 -0.13 1.97 11.36
N GLU A 12 0.55 2.53 10.36
CA GLU A 12 1.97 2.30 10.12
C GLU A 12 2.81 2.67 11.34
N LYS A 13 2.56 3.83 11.95
CA LYS A 13 3.22 4.22 13.18
C LYS A 13 3.04 3.19 14.28
N GLN A 14 1.82 2.75 14.53
CA GLN A 14 1.53 1.74 15.57
C GLN A 14 2.28 0.42 15.30
N LEU A 15 2.34 -0.01 14.04
CA LEU A 15 2.92 -1.29 13.66
C LEU A 15 4.45 -1.25 13.56
N LEU A 16 5.04 -0.13 13.14
CA LEU A 16 6.49 0.02 12.97
C LEU A 16 7.23 0.50 14.22
N THR A 17 6.53 1.02 15.23
CA THR A 17 7.15 1.41 16.51
C THR A 17 7.17 0.29 17.54
N ARG A 18 6.69 -0.90 17.19
CA ARG A 18 6.72 -2.11 18.00
C ARG A 18 8.14 -2.69 18.09
N ASN A 19 8.39 -3.53 19.11
CA ASN A 19 9.63 -4.29 19.21
C ASN A 19 9.82 -5.22 18.01
N VAL A 20 8.78 -5.94 17.63
CA VAL A 20 8.70 -6.76 16.41
C VAL A 20 7.76 -6.07 15.43
N LYS A 21 8.30 -5.61 14.32
CA LYS A 21 7.61 -4.72 13.39
C LYS A 21 6.77 -5.47 12.39
N ILE A 22 5.68 -4.84 11.97
CA ILE A 22 4.81 -5.32 10.92
C ILE A 22 4.66 -4.18 9.91
N LYS A 23 5.02 -4.41 8.65
CA LYS A 23 4.87 -3.43 7.59
C LYS A 23 3.45 -3.49 7.02
N PRO A 24 2.61 -2.45 7.18
CA PRO A 24 1.28 -2.43 6.60
C PRO A 24 1.31 -2.07 5.12
N ILE A 25 0.35 -2.61 4.37
CA ILE A 25 0.09 -2.30 2.96
C ILE A 25 -1.33 -1.78 2.82
N THR A 26 -1.50 -0.77 1.97
CA THR A 26 -2.81 -0.25 1.55
C THR A 26 -3.05 -0.56 0.09
N LEU A 27 -4.22 -1.09 -0.22
CA LEU A 27 -4.71 -1.29 -1.59
C LEU A 27 -5.63 -0.13 -1.99
N PHE A 28 -5.39 0.42 -3.18
CA PHE A 28 -6.27 1.37 -3.83
C PHE A 28 -6.89 0.76 -5.09
N PHE A 29 -8.21 0.71 -5.16
CA PHE A 29 -8.92 0.34 -6.37
C PHE A 29 -9.39 1.59 -7.10
N ILE A 30 -8.92 1.77 -8.34
CA ILE A 30 -9.13 2.96 -9.17
C ILE A 30 -9.87 2.63 -10.47
N ASP A 31 -10.52 3.62 -11.07
CA ASP A 31 -11.18 3.47 -12.36
C ASP A 31 -10.29 3.89 -13.53
N ASN A 32 -9.54 4.97 -13.38
CA ASN A 32 -8.74 5.55 -14.44
C ASN A 32 -7.24 5.23 -14.25
N ILE A 33 -6.72 4.36 -15.13
CA ILE A 33 -5.32 3.94 -15.11
C ILE A 33 -4.41 5.09 -15.55
N GLU A 34 -4.81 5.87 -16.54
CA GLU A 34 -4.01 6.95 -17.12
C GLU A 34 -3.71 8.05 -16.09
N GLU A 35 -4.69 8.39 -15.24
CA GLU A 35 -4.49 9.36 -14.15
C GLU A 35 -3.45 8.90 -13.11
N TYR A 36 -3.13 7.62 -13.08
CA TYR A 36 -2.10 7.06 -12.21
C TYR A 36 -0.77 6.82 -12.95
N ARG A 37 -0.80 6.32 -14.20
CA ARG A 37 0.42 5.98 -14.96
C ARG A 37 1.15 7.19 -15.52
N THR A 38 0.42 8.25 -15.89
CA THR A 38 1.02 9.48 -16.40
C THR A 38 1.74 10.22 -15.26
N GLU A 39 2.94 10.74 -15.51
CA GLU A 39 3.74 11.45 -14.49
C GLU A 39 3.01 12.65 -13.89
N ASP A 40 2.30 13.42 -14.72
CA ASP A 40 1.47 14.55 -14.35
C ASP A 40 0.01 14.19 -14.10
N GLY A 41 -0.32 12.89 -14.08
CA GLY A 41 -1.68 12.40 -13.84
C GLY A 41 -2.24 12.87 -12.51
N TYR A 42 -3.50 13.33 -12.52
CA TYR A 42 -4.15 13.91 -11.35
C TYR A 42 -4.11 13.00 -10.12
N LEU A 43 -4.37 11.72 -10.30
CA LEU A 43 -4.40 10.77 -9.19
C LEU A 43 -2.98 10.57 -8.61
N ARG A 44 -1.98 10.40 -9.47
CA ARG A 44 -0.59 10.22 -9.08
C ARG A 44 -0.07 11.42 -8.31
N THR A 45 -0.17 12.61 -8.88
CA THR A 45 0.31 13.85 -8.27
C THR A 45 -0.42 14.17 -6.96
N THR A 46 -1.72 13.89 -6.88
CA THR A 46 -2.51 14.06 -5.66
C THR A 46 -2.02 13.14 -4.55
N ILE A 47 -1.80 11.85 -4.84
CA ILE A 47 -1.37 10.88 -3.86
C ILE A 47 0.04 11.18 -3.36
N GLU A 48 0.97 11.45 -4.27
CA GLU A 48 2.35 11.82 -3.90
C GLU A 48 2.39 13.08 -3.02
N SER A 49 1.59 14.09 -3.36
CA SER A 49 1.47 15.32 -2.56
C SER A 49 0.90 15.06 -1.17
N LEU A 50 -0.14 14.22 -1.06
CA LEU A 50 -0.75 13.86 0.22
C LEU A 50 0.20 13.02 1.09
N ILE A 51 0.93 12.08 0.52
CA ILE A 51 1.94 11.30 1.23
C ILE A 51 3.03 12.24 1.75
N LYS A 52 3.56 13.11 0.91
CA LYS A 52 4.59 14.09 1.29
C LYS A 52 4.13 14.97 2.45
N ALA A 53 2.96 15.57 2.34
CA ALA A 53 2.41 16.47 3.35
C ALA A 53 2.19 15.77 4.70
N GLU A 54 1.67 14.54 4.69
CA GLU A 54 1.45 13.75 5.91
C GLU A 54 2.78 13.38 6.57
N VAL A 55 3.77 12.92 5.79
CA VAL A 55 5.11 12.58 6.31
C VAL A 55 5.81 13.80 6.89
N GLU A 56 5.77 14.95 6.22
CA GLU A 56 6.32 16.21 6.73
C GLU A 56 5.66 16.64 8.05
N THR A 57 4.36 16.38 8.18
CA THR A 57 3.62 16.67 9.43
C THR A 57 4.05 15.74 10.56
N LEU A 58 4.16 14.43 10.28
CA LEU A 58 4.57 13.44 11.27
C LEU A 58 6.00 13.67 11.75
N LEU A 59 6.92 14.03 10.87
CA LEU A 59 8.33 14.27 11.20
C LEU A 59 8.52 15.41 12.21
N LYS A 60 7.60 16.37 12.30
CA LYS A 60 7.68 17.48 13.28
C LYS A 60 7.59 17.00 14.73
N THR A 61 6.90 15.90 14.97
CA THR A 61 6.60 15.40 16.32
C THR A 61 7.11 13.98 16.60
N GLU A 62 7.62 13.27 15.57
CA GLU A 62 8.04 11.88 15.70
C GLU A 62 9.32 11.76 16.53
N LYS A 63 9.27 10.94 17.58
CA LYS A 63 10.37 10.69 18.52
C LYS A 63 11.01 9.32 18.36
N ASN A 64 10.30 8.34 17.79
CA ASN A 64 10.84 7.02 17.55
C ASN A 64 11.91 7.08 16.46
N LYS A 65 13.14 6.75 16.78
CA LYS A 65 14.30 6.86 15.87
C LYS A 65 14.15 6.04 14.60
N PHE A 66 13.64 4.81 14.73
CA PHE A 66 13.43 3.93 13.58
C PHE A 66 12.37 4.50 12.64
N TYR A 67 11.20 4.85 13.20
CA TYR A 67 10.09 5.35 12.39
C TYR A 67 10.41 6.72 11.75
N LYS A 68 11.14 7.57 12.47
CA LYS A 68 11.63 8.83 11.92
C LYS A 68 12.53 8.60 10.69
N ALA A 69 13.52 7.71 10.78
CA ALA A 69 14.39 7.36 9.65
C ALA A 69 13.61 6.75 8.47
N TYR A 70 12.59 5.94 8.76
CA TYR A 70 11.70 5.36 7.76
C TYR A 70 10.89 6.43 7.01
N LEU A 71 10.36 7.42 7.73
CA LEU A 71 9.67 8.58 7.15
C LEU A 71 10.61 9.47 6.34
N GLU A 72 11.83 9.74 6.83
CA GLU A 72 12.85 10.51 6.10
C GLU A 72 13.24 9.82 4.78
N LYS A 73 13.35 8.48 4.79
CA LYS A 73 13.57 7.68 3.57
C LYS A 73 12.43 7.84 2.56
N THR A 74 11.19 7.95 3.03
CA THR A 74 10.01 8.22 2.18
C THR A 74 10.12 9.55 1.45
N LEU A 75 10.61 10.61 2.09
CA LEU A 75 10.74 11.93 1.49
C LEU A 75 11.86 12.04 0.45
N LYS A 76 12.83 11.12 0.45
CA LYS A 76 13.89 11.12 -0.57
C LYS A 76 13.32 10.87 -1.97
N ASP A 77 12.36 9.98 -2.07
CA ASP A 77 11.63 9.70 -3.30
C ASP A 77 10.25 9.11 -2.98
N VAL A 78 9.23 9.96 -3.01
CA VAL A 78 7.86 9.57 -2.71
C VAL A 78 7.31 8.60 -3.77
N SER A 79 7.77 8.69 -5.01
CA SER A 79 7.31 7.84 -6.10
C SER A 79 7.62 6.36 -5.88
N LEU A 80 8.66 6.04 -5.10
CA LEU A 80 9.01 4.67 -4.74
C LEU A 80 8.07 4.04 -3.69
N THR A 81 7.19 4.83 -3.07
CA THR A 81 6.29 4.33 -2.02
C THR A 81 5.06 3.62 -2.56
N HIS A 82 4.78 3.77 -3.84
CA HIS A 82 3.61 3.18 -4.48
C HIS A 82 3.97 2.43 -5.76
N ALA A 83 3.09 1.52 -6.16
CA ALA A 83 3.18 0.78 -7.41
C ALA A 83 1.79 0.39 -7.92
N GLY A 84 1.66 0.15 -9.22
CA GLY A 84 0.39 -0.21 -9.85
C GLY A 84 0.45 -1.57 -10.54
N TYR A 85 -0.62 -2.34 -10.42
CA TYR A 85 -0.87 -3.53 -11.22
C TYR A 85 -2.17 -3.40 -12.01
N PHE A 86 -2.07 -3.38 -13.33
CA PHE A 86 -3.20 -3.25 -14.23
C PHE A 86 -3.14 -4.30 -15.35
N SER A 87 -4.29 -4.83 -15.74
CA SER A 87 -4.35 -5.89 -16.78
C SER A 87 -3.85 -5.44 -18.16
N LYS A 88 -3.87 -4.14 -18.44
CA LYS A 88 -3.32 -3.56 -19.67
C LYS A 88 -1.79 -3.52 -19.70
N ASP A 89 -1.12 -3.54 -18.56
CA ASP A 89 0.34 -3.48 -18.45
C ASP A 89 1.01 -4.71 -19.13
N ASN A 90 0.28 -5.83 -19.24
CA ASN A 90 0.80 -7.04 -19.90
C ASN A 90 1.01 -6.89 -21.41
N SER A 91 0.53 -5.82 -22.03
CA SER A 91 0.66 -5.55 -23.47
C SER A 91 1.79 -4.57 -23.81
N GLU A 92 2.36 -3.91 -22.83
CA GLU A 92 3.42 -2.91 -22.99
C GLU A 92 4.77 -3.50 -22.53
N LYS A 93 5.77 -3.43 -23.40
CA LYS A 93 7.14 -3.88 -23.11
C LYS A 93 7.93 -2.79 -22.37
N ASP A 94 7.42 -2.38 -21.22
CA ASP A 94 8.14 -1.45 -20.32
C ASP A 94 8.76 -2.25 -19.18
N GLU A 95 10.09 -2.32 -19.14
CA GLU A 95 10.85 -3.07 -18.13
C GLU A 95 10.56 -2.59 -16.70
N ALA A 96 10.28 -1.29 -16.52
CA ALA A 96 9.94 -0.74 -15.20
C ALA A 96 8.58 -1.25 -14.72
N ILE A 97 7.59 -1.30 -15.60
CA ILE A 97 6.26 -1.84 -15.32
C ILE A 97 6.32 -3.34 -15.05
N GLU A 98 7.09 -4.10 -15.85
CA GLU A 98 7.29 -5.53 -15.59
C GLU A 98 7.92 -5.80 -14.22
N LYS A 99 8.89 -4.98 -13.83
CA LYS A 99 9.52 -5.08 -12.51
C LYS A 99 8.53 -4.81 -11.38
N GLU A 100 7.70 -3.77 -11.51
CA GLU A 100 6.61 -3.49 -10.54
C GLU A 100 5.63 -4.65 -10.43
N ILE A 101 5.21 -5.21 -11.55
CA ILE A 101 4.27 -6.33 -11.60
C ILE A 101 4.86 -7.56 -10.92
N ASN A 102 6.12 -7.89 -11.22
CA ASN A 102 6.79 -9.03 -10.62
C ASN A 102 6.94 -8.88 -9.11
N GLU A 103 7.29 -7.70 -8.64
CA GLU A 103 7.39 -7.41 -7.20
C GLU A 103 6.03 -7.54 -6.49
N ILE A 104 4.96 -6.99 -7.08
CA ILE A 104 3.62 -7.08 -6.51
C ILE A 104 3.10 -8.51 -6.50
N LEU A 105 3.26 -9.26 -7.60
CA LEU A 105 2.62 -10.56 -7.78
C LEU A 105 3.43 -11.74 -7.23
N HIS A 106 4.74 -11.68 -7.35
CA HIS A 106 5.61 -12.85 -7.16
C HIS A 106 6.56 -12.71 -5.99
N ASP A 107 7.01 -11.51 -5.67
CA ASP A 107 7.94 -11.26 -4.57
C ASP A 107 7.24 -10.75 -3.32
N LYS A 108 6.53 -11.65 -2.64
CA LYS A 108 5.85 -11.31 -1.39
C LYS A 108 6.81 -10.86 -0.30
N GLN A 109 8.06 -11.35 -0.30
CA GLN A 109 9.05 -10.99 0.69
C GLN A 109 9.55 -9.56 0.47
N ALA A 110 9.82 -9.17 -0.76
CA ALA A 110 10.19 -7.80 -1.10
C ALA A 110 9.14 -6.79 -0.65
N MET A 111 7.86 -7.11 -0.81
CA MET A 111 6.77 -6.24 -0.35
C MET A 111 6.68 -6.11 1.18
N LEU A 112 7.17 -7.10 1.92
CA LEU A 112 7.18 -7.11 3.40
C LEU A 112 8.49 -6.57 3.98
N ASP A 113 9.53 -6.43 3.17
CA ASP A 113 10.82 -5.89 3.57
C ASP A 113 10.67 -4.42 4.01
N LEU A 114 11.24 -4.10 5.18
CA LEU A 114 11.26 -2.74 5.73
C LEU A 114 12.18 -1.80 4.93
N ASP A 115 13.14 -2.34 4.20
CA ASP A 115 14.01 -1.55 3.33
C ASP A 115 13.34 -1.17 2.01
N ASN A 116 12.32 -1.91 1.59
CA ASN A 116 11.50 -1.55 0.44
C ASN A 116 10.48 -0.47 0.84
N PRO A 117 10.49 0.73 0.24
CA PRO A 117 9.57 1.80 0.59
C PRO A 117 8.13 1.58 0.12
N ARG A 118 7.86 0.62 -0.79
CA ARG A 118 6.53 0.34 -1.33
C ARG A 118 5.57 -0.15 -0.28
N ARG A 119 4.42 0.51 -0.20
CA ARG A 119 3.34 0.17 0.73
C ARG A 119 1.96 0.59 0.25
N PHE A 120 1.87 1.29 -0.87
CA PHE A 120 0.61 1.67 -1.52
C PHE A 120 0.51 0.96 -2.88
N ILE A 121 -0.48 0.10 -3.04
CA ILE A 121 -0.68 -0.68 -4.26
C ILE A 121 -1.95 -0.22 -4.95
N PHE A 122 -1.84 0.11 -6.22
CA PHE A 122 -2.95 0.55 -7.06
C PHE A 122 -3.37 -0.56 -8.04
N SER A 123 -4.69 -0.75 -8.19
CA SER A 123 -5.24 -1.67 -9.18
C SER A 123 -6.60 -1.18 -9.69
N LYS A 124 -6.96 -1.52 -10.92
CA LYS A 124 -8.29 -1.16 -11.48
C LYS A 124 -9.37 -2.14 -11.07
N TRP A 125 -9.04 -3.42 -11.06
CA TRP A 125 -9.93 -4.51 -10.71
C TRP A 125 -9.34 -5.30 -9.55
N THR A 126 -10.08 -6.28 -9.08
CA THR A 126 -9.52 -7.23 -8.14
C THR A 126 -8.20 -7.76 -8.69
N LEU A 127 -7.15 -7.68 -7.89
CA LEU A 127 -5.87 -8.30 -8.18
C LEU A 127 -6.09 -9.77 -8.59
N ARG A 128 -5.22 -10.33 -9.45
CA ARG A 128 -5.34 -11.69 -9.99
C ARG A 128 -5.80 -12.70 -8.94
N GLU A 129 -6.60 -13.67 -9.35
CA GLU A 129 -6.90 -14.84 -8.52
C GLU A 129 -5.61 -15.42 -7.96
N GLY A 130 -5.58 -15.68 -6.65
CA GLY A 130 -4.40 -16.18 -5.96
C GLY A 130 -3.43 -15.10 -5.46
N TRP A 131 -3.57 -13.83 -5.84
CA TRP A 131 -2.78 -12.78 -5.18
C TRP A 131 -3.24 -12.61 -3.74
N ASP A 132 -2.29 -12.76 -2.84
CA ASP A 132 -2.48 -12.52 -1.44
C ASP A 132 -1.23 -11.88 -0.84
N ASN A 133 -1.43 -10.84 -0.05
CA ASN A 133 -0.41 -10.32 0.83
C ASN A 133 -0.99 -10.29 2.25
N PRO A 134 -0.32 -10.91 3.23
CA PRO A 134 -0.87 -11.01 4.58
C PRO A 134 -0.94 -9.67 5.30
N ASN A 135 -0.19 -8.68 4.83
CA ASN A 135 -0.08 -7.38 5.50
C ASN A 135 -0.95 -6.28 4.86
N VAL A 136 -2.03 -6.65 4.20
CA VAL A 136 -3.04 -5.69 3.77
C VAL A 136 -3.90 -5.30 4.97
N PHE A 137 -3.70 -4.08 5.46
CA PHE A 137 -4.42 -3.51 6.60
C PHE A 137 -5.47 -2.49 6.19
N GLN A 138 -5.46 -2.08 4.93
CA GLN A 138 -6.38 -1.07 4.43
C GLN A 138 -6.71 -1.28 2.97
N ILE A 139 -7.97 -1.07 2.63
CA ILE A 139 -8.48 -1.02 1.27
C ILE A 139 -9.20 0.31 1.08
N CYS A 140 -8.87 1.02 0.01
CA CYS A 140 -9.51 2.26 -0.38
C CYS A 140 -10.08 2.12 -1.79
N LYS A 141 -11.39 2.25 -1.92
CA LYS A 141 -12.10 2.14 -3.20
C LYS A 141 -12.40 3.54 -3.75
N LEU A 142 -11.68 3.93 -4.78
CA LEU A 142 -11.82 5.21 -5.48
C LEU A 142 -12.63 5.09 -6.78
N ARG A 143 -13.44 4.06 -6.88
CA ARG A 143 -14.27 3.78 -8.06
C ARG A 143 -15.73 3.61 -7.67
N SER A 144 -16.63 3.79 -8.62
CA SER A 144 -18.04 3.52 -8.44
C SER A 144 -18.30 2.07 -8.00
N SER A 145 -19.25 1.88 -7.11
CA SER A 145 -19.46 0.61 -6.40
C SER A 145 -19.87 -0.52 -7.35
N GLY A 146 -19.17 -1.66 -7.24
CA GLY A 146 -19.67 -2.94 -7.73
C GLY A 146 -20.74 -3.54 -6.78
N SER A 147 -21.16 -4.77 -7.07
CA SER A 147 -22.08 -5.53 -6.23
C SER A 147 -21.51 -5.80 -4.82
N ASP A 148 -22.36 -6.16 -3.87
CA ASP A 148 -21.94 -6.55 -2.52
C ASP A 148 -21.03 -7.77 -2.51
N ILE A 149 -21.16 -8.67 -3.47
CA ILE A 149 -20.26 -9.81 -3.69
C ILE A 149 -18.83 -9.32 -4.00
N SER A 150 -18.69 -8.30 -4.84
CA SER A 150 -17.38 -7.69 -5.15
C SER A 150 -16.73 -7.11 -3.90
N LYS A 151 -17.51 -6.45 -3.03
CA LYS A 151 -17.00 -5.91 -1.75
C LYS A 151 -16.49 -7.02 -0.83
N LEU A 152 -17.22 -8.12 -0.71
CA LEU A 152 -16.81 -9.27 0.11
C LEU A 152 -15.51 -9.91 -0.40
N GLN A 153 -15.33 -10.02 -1.71
CA GLN A 153 -14.09 -10.52 -2.31
C GLN A 153 -12.90 -9.59 -2.08
N GLU A 154 -13.14 -8.28 -2.15
CA GLU A 154 -12.11 -7.25 -1.87
C GLU A 154 -11.69 -7.31 -0.38
N VAL A 155 -12.66 -7.36 0.53
CA VAL A 155 -12.41 -7.47 1.98
C VAL A 155 -11.68 -8.75 2.34
N GLY A 156 -12.03 -9.88 1.72
CA GLY A 156 -11.36 -11.18 1.95
C GLY A 156 -9.86 -11.19 1.64
N ARG A 157 -9.36 -10.23 0.87
CA ARG A 157 -7.91 -10.07 0.60
C ARG A 157 -7.15 -9.47 1.77
N GLY A 158 -7.80 -8.67 2.62
CA GLY A 158 -7.21 -8.06 3.80
C GLY A 158 -7.43 -8.83 5.10
N LEU A 159 -8.26 -9.86 5.10
CA LEU A 159 -8.56 -10.64 6.31
C LEU A 159 -7.60 -11.83 6.46
N ARG A 160 -6.32 -11.54 6.67
CA ARG A 160 -5.29 -12.56 6.87
C ARG A 160 -4.47 -12.26 8.11
N LEU A 161 -3.90 -13.32 8.70
CA LEU A 161 -2.95 -13.14 9.79
C LEU A 161 -1.69 -12.45 9.25
N PRO A 162 -1.32 -11.28 9.78
CA PRO A 162 -0.17 -10.54 9.32
C PRO A 162 1.14 -11.27 9.62
N VAL A 163 2.16 -10.91 8.87
CA VAL A 163 3.53 -11.42 8.98
C VAL A 163 4.42 -10.30 9.47
N ASN A 164 5.24 -10.60 10.46
CA ASN A 164 6.20 -9.66 11.02
C ASN A 164 7.49 -9.55 10.18
N GLU A 165 8.40 -8.68 10.58
CA GLU A 165 9.69 -8.45 9.91
C GLU A 165 10.60 -9.69 9.80
N TYR A 166 10.34 -10.74 10.58
CA TYR A 166 11.07 -12.02 10.54
C TYR A 166 10.35 -13.11 9.71
N GLY A 167 9.25 -12.78 9.05
CA GLY A 167 8.47 -13.73 8.26
C GLY A 167 7.50 -14.60 9.07
N ASN A 168 7.32 -14.35 10.36
CA ASN A 168 6.45 -15.12 11.22
C ASN A 168 5.03 -14.55 11.27
N ARG A 169 4.01 -15.44 11.21
CA ARG A 169 2.61 -15.04 11.40
C ARG A 169 2.34 -14.62 12.84
N VAL A 170 1.68 -13.49 13.01
CA VAL A 170 1.25 -12.98 14.32
C VAL A 170 -0.14 -13.50 14.62
N LYS A 171 -0.27 -14.40 15.61
CA LYS A 171 -1.53 -15.13 15.90
C LYS A 171 -2.23 -14.66 17.16
N ASP A 172 -1.50 -14.05 18.09
CA ASP A 172 -1.99 -13.80 19.46
C ASP A 172 -2.55 -12.37 19.65
N GLU A 173 -2.81 -11.68 18.54
CA GLU A 173 -3.33 -10.33 18.53
C GLU A 173 -4.47 -10.17 17.53
N GLN A 174 -5.36 -9.23 17.83
CA GLN A 174 -6.44 -8.86 16.94
C GLN A 174 -6.02 -7.68 16.07
N PHE A 175 -6.19 -7.84 14.75
CA PHE A 175 -5.94 -6.81 13.75
C PHE A 175 -7.23 -6.44 13.04
N TYR A 176 -7.31 -5.22 12.56
CA TYR A 176 -8.46 -4.68 11.85
C TYR A 176 -8.10 -4.32 10.42
N LEU A 177 -9.03 -4.56 9.52
CA LEU A 177 -8.96 -4.08 8.14
C LEU A 177 -9.78 -2.79 8.03
N ASN A 178 -9.14 -1.69 7.64
CA ASN A 178 -9.82 -0.44 7.34
C ASN A 178 -10.33 -0.46 5.90
N TYR A 179 -11.60 -0.10 5.71
CA TYR A 179 -12.22 -0.07 4.39
C TYR A 179 -12.84 1.30 4.11
N PHE A 180 -12.33 1.98 3.07
CA PHE A 180 -12.78 3.31 2.63
C PHE A 180 -13.48 3.19 1.26
N VAL A 181 -14.62 3.86 1.13
CA VAL A 181 -15.41 3.99 -0.10
C VAL A 181 -15.65 5.46 -0.40
#